data_02dd2e530bcaca37c85196ea9fb97237
#
_entry.id   02dd2e530bcaca37c85196ea9fb97237
#
_cell.length_a   1.000
_cell.length_b   1.000
_cell.length_c   1.000
_cell.angle_alpha   90.00
_cell.angle_beta   90.00
_cell.angle_gamma   90.00
#
_symmetry.space_group_name_H-M   'P 1'
#
loop_
_entity.id
_entity.type
_entity.pdbx_description
1 polymer ?
#
loop_
_entity_poly.entity_id
_entity_poly.type
_entity_poly.pdbx_seq_one_letter_code
_entity_poly.pdbx_strand_id
1 'polypeptide(L)'
;MNYISGIDGSSGGWVCVRAKLDNLKNTEFIFTKNLKELINDQVQLILIDMPVGLNDIVRKGGRDVDQFARNKLIKRKSSIFNAPSRMVLDAKDYSEANKISKKFGIGLSKQSWNLIPKIKELDSILRSKRKTSIYESHPELSFQEMNGGSLGFKKKDKEGIKERTKILLNNDFKASFIDEFVNKN
;
A
#
# COMPACT_ATOMS: atom_id res chain seq x y z
N MET A 1 0.65 5.97 24.19
CA MET A 1 -0.60 6.22 23.44
C MET A 1 -0.64 5.21 22.31
N ASN A 2 -1.79 4.58 22.06
CA ASN A 2 -1.89 3.55 21.03
C ASN A 2 -2.46 4.19 19.76
N TYR A 3 -1.63 4.31 18.72
CA TYR A 3 -2.05 4.76 17.40
C TYR A 3 -2.14 3.59 16.42
N ILE A 4 -3.02 3.74 15.45
CA ILE A 4 -3.05 2.96 14.22
C ILE A 4 -2.79 3.88 13.03
N SER A 5 -2.18 3.37 11.97
CA SER A 5 -1.81 4.17 10.79
C SER A 5 -2.11 3.43 9.50
N GLY A 6 -2.65 4.16 8.52
CA GLY A 6 -2.68 3.76 7.12
C GLY A 6 -1.62 4.56 6.34
N ILE A 7 -0.75 3.88 5.59
CA ILE A 7 0.37 4.51 4.88
C ILE A 7 0.32 4.15 3.41
N ASP A 8 0.56 5.14 2.54
CA ASP A 8 0.74 4.95 1.09
C ASP A 8 1.95 5.73 0.58
N GLY A 9 2.55 5.23 -0.51
CA GLY A 9 3.65 5.88 -1.19
C GLY A 9 3.17 6.94 -2.17
N SER A 10 3.67 8.17 -2.04
CA SER A 10 3.45 9.26 -3.01
C SER A 10 4.70 9.57 -3.82
N SER A 11 4.60 10.40 -4.86
CA SER A 11 5.74 10.79 -5.70
C SER A 11 6.88 11.49 -4.93
N GLY A 12 6.53 12.22 -3.87
CA GLY A 12 7.50 12.99 -3.08
C GLY A 12 7.90 12.35 -1.74
N GLY A 13 7.28 11.23 -1.35
CA GLY A 13 7.50 10.66 -0.02
C GLY A 13 6.41 9.67 0.37
N TRP A 14 5.94 9.75 1.60
CA TRP A 14 4.93 8.91 2.20
C TRP A 14 3.79 9.74 2.74
N VAL A 15 2.58 9.29 2.52
CA VAL A 15 1.37 9.85 3.13
C VAL A 15 0.87 8.89 4.20
N CYS A 16 0.42 9.43 5.32
CA CYS A 16 -0.07 8.65 6.43
C CYS A 16 -1.35 9.28 6.98
N VAL A 17 -2.35 8.46 7.16
CA VAL A 17 -3.51 8.77 8.01
C VAL A 17 -3.32 8.03 9.31
N ARG A 18 -3.29 8.76 10.43
CA ARG A 18 -3.10 8.21 11.77
C ARG A 18 -4.30 8.52 12.64
N ALA A 19 -4.72 7.54 13.43
CA ALA A 19 -5.81 7.69 14.38
C ALA A 19 -5.42 7.11 15.74
N LYS A 20 -5.99 7.66 16.82
CA LYS A 20 -5.92 7.06 18.15
C LYS A 20 -6.84 5.84 18.21
N LEU A 21 -6.38 4.75 18.82
CA LEU A 21 -7.16 3.51 18.92
C LEU A 21 -8.43 3.68 19.77
N ASP A 22 -8.39 4.57 20.76
CA ASP A 22 -9.53 4.91 21.63
C ASP A 22 -10.48 5.93 21.00
N ASN A 23 -10.07 6.61 19.93
CA ASN A 23 -10.88 7.59 19.20
C ASN A 23 -10.54 7.64 17.72
N LEU A 24 -11.04 6.67 16.96
CA LEU A 24 -10.80 6.55 15.52
C LEU A 24 -11.31 7.74 14.69
N LYS A 25 -12.24 8.55 15.26
CA LYS A 25 -12.74 9.78 14.62
C LYS A 25 -11.74 10.94 14.69
N ASN A 26 -10.72 10.85 15.55
CA ASN A 26 -9.66 11.85 15.63
C ASN A 26 -8.47 11.38 14.79
N THR A 27 -8.49 11.75 13.52
CA THR A 27 -7.46 11.41 12.53
C THR A 27 -6.58 12.62 12.23
N GLU A 28 -5.30 12.34 11.99
CA GLU A 28 -4.33 13.30 11.49
C GLU A 28 -3.75 12.83 10.16
N PHE A 29 -3.40 13.77 9.30
CA PHE A 29 -2.68 13.52 8.06
C PHE A 29 -1.24 13.96 8.19
N ILE A 30 -0.33 13.06 7.81
CA ILE A 30 1.11 13.30 7.90
C ILE A 30 1.71 13.03 6.52
N PHE A 31 2.53 13.97 6.04
CA PHE A 31 3.41 13.75 4.90
C PHE A 31 4.86 13.80 5.35
N THR A 32 5.67 12.84 4.90
CA THR A 32 7.10 12.81 5.16
C THR A 32 7.87 12.19 4.00
N LYS A 33 9.16 12.54 3.88
CA LYS A 33 10.07 11.90 2.93
C LYS A 33 10.68 10.61 3.46
N ASN A 34 10.57 10.33 4.77
CA ASN A 34 11.25 9.22 5.43
C ASN A 34 10.22 8.34 6.16
N LEU A 35 10.06 7.10 5.71
CA LEU A 35 9.11 6.15 6.29
C LEU A 35 9.37 5.87 7.78
N LYS A 36 10.63 5.92 8.23
CA LYS A 36 10.99 5.68 9.64
C LYS A 36 10.31 6.66 10.60
N GLU A 37 10.01 7.89 10.17
CA GLU A 37 9.33 8.88 11.00
C GLU A 37 7.89 8.48 11.34
N LEU A 38 7.28 7.66 10.49
CA LEU A 38 5.93 7.15 10.67
C LEU A 38 5.87 5.90 11.55
N ILE A 39 6.99 5.20 11.72
CA ILE A 39 7.09 3.93 12.44
C ILE A 39 7.83 4.15 13.75
N ASN A 40 7.09 4.30 14.84
CA ASN A 40 7.63 4.50 16.18
C ASN A 40 6.85 3.69 17.22
N ASP A 41 7.35 3.62 18.45
CA ASP A 41 6.80 2.80 19.52
C ASP A 41 5.39 3.22 19.98
N GLN A 42 4.89 4.37 19.55
CA GLN A 42 3.53 4.83 19.82
C GLN A 42 2.49 4.24 18.85
N VAL A 43 2.95 3.75 17.69
CA VAL A 43 2.09 3.15 16.66
C VAL A 43 2.06 1.64 16.86
N GLN A 44 0.89 1.11 17.19
CA GLN A 44 0.68 -0.30 17.45
C GLN A 44 0.51 -1.11 16.15
N LEU A 45 -0.22 -0.55 15.19
CA LEU A 45 -0.58 -1.21 13.94
C LEU A 45 -0.41 -0.26 12.76
N ILE A 46 0.25 -0.75 11.73
CA ILE A 46 0.36 -0.06 10.43
C ILE A 46 -0.21 -0.96 9.33
N LEU A 47 -1.11 -0.40 8.53
CA LEU A 47 -1.53 -0.93 7.24
C LEU A 47 -0.85 -0.11 6.14
N ILE A 48 -0.08 -0.75 5.26
CA ILE A 48 0.70 -0.05 4.23
C ILE A 48 0.37 -0.58 2.82
N ASP A 49 0.07 0.33 1.87
CA ASP A 49 -0.09 -0.03 0.45
C ASP A 49 1.28 -0.18 -0.21
N MET A 50 2.02 -1.16 0.24
CA MET A 50 3.35 -1.52 -0.26
C MET A 50 3.65 -2.98 0.08
N PRO A 51 4.39 -3.71 -0.77
CA PRO A 51 4.75 -5.10 -0.51
C PRO A 51 5.47 -5.30 0.82
N VAL A 52 4.89 -6.10 1.72
CA VAL A 52 5.48 -6.53 2.99
C VAL A 52 5.95 -7.99 2.87
N GLY A 53 7.24 -8.21 3.07
CA GLY A 53 7.85 -9.53 2.91
C GLY A 53 8.05 -9.90 1.43
N LEU A 54 9.27 -9.74 0.96
CA LEU A 54 9.65 -10.06 -0.40
C LEU A 54 10.19 -11.50 -0.48
N ASN A 55 9.97 -12.17 -1.61
CA ASN A 55 10.71 -13.37 -1.94
C ASN A 55 12.18 -13.02 -2.23
N ASP A 56 13.11 -13.87 -1.82
CA ASP A 56 14.52 -13.69 -2.14
C ASP A 56 14.76 -13.91 -3.64
N ILE A 57 14.10 -14.91 -4.22
CA ILE A 57 14.23 -15.32 -5.63
C ILE A 57 12.94 -15.00 -6.39
N VAL A 58 13.07 -14.66 -7.67
CA VAL A 58 11.91 -14.46 -8.56
C VAL A 58 11.11 -15.76 -8.66
N ARG A 59 9.78 -15.65 -8.44
CA ARG A 59 8.84 -16.77 -8.57
C ARG A 59 7.78 -16.45 -9.62
N LYS A 60 7.51 -17.41 -10.49
CA LYS A 60 6.40 -17.32 -11.45
C LYS A 60 5.08 -17.19 -10.67
N GLY A 61 4.26 -16.20 -11.02
CA GLY A 61 3.01 -15.89 -10.31
C GLY A 61 3.14 -14.89 -9.15
N GLY A 62 4.37 -14.52 -8.75
CA GLY A 62 4.62 -13.61 -7.63
C GLY A 62 4.59 -14.30 -6.26
N ARG A 63 4.35 -13.53 -5.21
CA ARG A 63 4.18 -14.04 -3.84
C ARG A 63 2.80 -14.69 -3.68
N ASP A 64 2.68 -15.60 -2.72
CA ASP A 64 1.40 -16.24 -2.41
C ASP A 64 0.35 -15.21 -1.97
N VAL A 65 0.76 -14.16 -1.24
CA VAL A 65 -0.11 -13.04 -0.85
C VAL A 65 -0.61 -12.23 -2.05
N ASP A 66 0.22 -12.02 -3.09
CA ASP A 66 -0.21 -11.33 -4.32
C ASP A 66 -1.27 -12.15 -5.05
N GLN A 67 -1.11 -13.47 -5.10
CA GLN A 67 -2.08 -14.38 -5.72
C GLN A 67 -3.37 -14.43 -4.92
N PHE A 68 -3.28 -14.55 -3.60
CA PHE A 68 -4.44 -14.53 -2.71
C PHE A 68 -5.24 -13.23 -2.87
N ALA A 69 -4.58 -12.08 -2.84
CA ALA A 69 -5.21 -10.79 -3.00
C ALA A 69 -5.91 -10.64 -4.37
N ARG A 70 -5.26 -11.09 -5.47
CA ARG A 70 -5.89 -11.12 -6.81
C ARG A 70 -7.12 -12.02 -6.86
N ASN A 71 -7.11 -13.15 -6.17
CA ASN A 71 -8.24 -14.07 -6.14
C ASN A 71 -9.41 -13.52 -5.31
N LYS A 72 -9.12 -12.75 -4.26
CA LYS A 72 -10.12 -12.09 -3.42
C LYS A 72 -10.81 -10.91 -4.13
N LEU A 73 -10.10 -10.18 -5.00
CA LEU A 73 -10.71 -9.11 -5.77
C LEU A 73 -11.72 -9.64 -6.79
N ILE A 74 -12.94 -9.15 -6.72
CA ILE A 74 -14.00 -9.47 -7.69
C ILE A 74 -13.71 -8.78 -9.02
N LYS A 75 -13.34 -7.50 -8.98
CA LYS A 75 -12.96 -6.67 -10.14
C LYS A 75 -11.56 -6.11 -9.99
N ARG A 76 -10.96 -5.64 -11.08
CA ARG A 76 -9.66 -4.94 -11.12
C ARG A 76 -8.50 -5.76 -10.56
N LYS A 77 -8.50 -7.07 -10.77
CA LYS A 77 -7.43 -7.99 -10.35
C LYS A 77 -6.04 -7.56 -10.83
N SER A 78 -5.97 -6.85 -11.96
CA SER A 78 -4.74 -6.28 -12.51
C SER A 78 -4.16 -5.11 -11.70
N SER A 79 -4.90 -4.56 -10.72
CA SER A 79 -4.35 -3.55 -9.81
C SER A 79 -3.31 -4.13 -8.84
N ILE A 80 -3.34 -5.44 -8.62
CA ILE A 80 -2.35 -6.14 -7.82
C ILE A 80 -1.24 -6.66 -8.73
N PHE A 81 -0.11 -5.97 -8.70
CA PHE A 81 1.09 -6.37 -9.43
C PHE A 81 1.91 -7.41 -8.64
N ASN A 82 2.79 -8.12 -9.34
CA ASN A 82 3.76 -8.98 -8.65
C ASN A 82 4.84 -8.11 -8.02
N ALA A 83 5.02 -8.23 -6.71
CA ALA A 83 6.11 -7.56 -6.04
C ALA A 83 7.47 -8.05 -6.61
N PRO A 84 8.48 -7.17 -6.68
CA PRO A 84 9.82 -7.58 -7.08
C PRO A 84 10.41 -8.55 -6.04
N SER A 85 11.32 -9.41 -6.45
CA SER A 85 12.15 -10.17 -5.50
C SER A 85 13.33 -9.33 -5.02
N ARG A 86 13.94 -9.73 -3.90
CA ARG A 86 15.11 -9.01 -3.34
C ARG A 86 16.28 -8.97 -4.31
N MET A 87 16.48 -10.03 -5.10
CA MET A 87 17.61 -10.11 -6.04
C MET A 87 17.62 -9.02 -7.13
N VAL A 88 16.50 -8.30 -7.35
CA VAL A 88 16.44 -7.22 -8.34
C VAL A 88 16.50 -5.83 -7.70
N LEU A 89 16.48 -5.73 -6.37
CA LEU A 89 16.42 -4.44 -5.68
C LEU A 89 17.67 -3.58 -5.89
N ASP A 90 18.84 -4.21 -6.09
CA ASP A 90 20.12 -3.52 -6.24
C ASP A 90 20.58 -3.39 -7.69
N ALA A 91 19.70 -3.73 -8.65
CA ALA A 91 19.98 -3.52 -10.06
C ALA A 91 20.14 -2.02 -10.37
N LYS A 92 21.14 -1.69 -11.20
CA LYS A 92 21.49 -0.30 -11.54
C LYS A 92 20.43 0.42 -12.38
N ASP A 93 19.68 -0.37 -13.17
CA ASP A 93 18.63 0.15 -14.05
C ASP A 93 17.54 -0.92 -14.30
N TYR A 94 16.45 -0.49 -14.93
CA TYR A 94 15.35 -1.38 -15.29
C TYR A 94 15.76 -2.53 -16.20
N SER A 95 16.68 -2.29 -17.14
CA SER A 95 17.14 -3.31 -18.09
C SER A 95 17.81 -4.46 -17.38
N GLU A 96 18.72 -4.14 -16.45
CA GLU A 96 19.39 -5.14 -15.62
C GLU A 96 18.40 -5.88 -14.71
N ALA A 97 17.54 -5.18 -13.99
CA ALA A 97 16.52 -5.78 -13.14
C ALA A 97 15.62 -6.75 -13.92
N ASN A 98 15.18 -6.32 -15.11
CA ASN A 98 14.33 -7.13 -15.98
C ASN A 98 15.10 -8.33 -16.57
N LYS A 99 16.39 -8.18 -16.90
CA LYS A 99 17.27 -9.28 -17.36
C LYS A 99 17.45 -10.33 -16.27
N ILE A 100 17.68 -9.90 -15.02
CA ILE A 100 17.75 -10.80 -13.86
C ILE A 100 16.44 -11.56 -13.72
N SER A 101 15.31 -10.85 -13.71
CA SER A 101 13.97 -11.43 -13.56
C SER A 101 13.65 -12.45 -14.67
N LYS A 102 13.99 -12.13 -15.93
CA LYS A 102 13.76 -13.00 -17.09
C LYS A 102 14.50 -14.32 -17.02
N LYS A 103 15.64 -14.42 -16.33
CA LYS A 103 16.35 -15.70 -16.11
C LYS A 103 15.48 -16.72 -15.38
N PHE A 104 14.47 -16.26 -14.63
CA PHE A 104 13.50 -17.10 -13.92
C PHE A 104 12.14 -17.21 -14.66
N GLY A 105 12.13 -16.87 -15.94
CA GLY A 105 10.96 -17.05 -16.81
C GLY A 105 9.88 -15.97 -16.69
N ILE A 106 10.12 -14.85 -15.97
CA ILE A 106 9.16 -13.77 -15.85
C ILE A 106 9.84 -12.40 -15.87
N GLY A 107 9.29 -11.46 -16.66
CA GLY A 107 9.78 -10.09 -16.70
C GLY A 107 9.30 -9.25 -15.50
N LEU A 108 10.10 -8.26 -15.12
CA LEU A 108 9.73 -7.24 -14.14
C LEU A 108 8.83 -6.17 -14.81
N SER A 109 7.71 -5.83 -14.19
CA SER A 109 6.87 -4.74 -14.69
C SER A 109 7.53 -3.37 -14.43
N LYS A 110 7.26 -2.39 -15.30
CA LYS A 110 7.68 -0.99 -15.08
C LYS A 110 7.12 -0.42 -13.78
N GLN A 111 5.89 -0.80 -13.42
CA GLN A 111 5.27 -0.40 -12.16
C GLN A 111 6.06 -0.93 -10.96
N SER A 112 6.39 -2.23 -10.95
CA SER A 112 7.21 -2.82 -9.87
C SER A 112 8.58 -2.15 -9.77
N TRP A 113 9.22 -1.85 -10.91
CA TRP A 113 10.50 -1.15 -10.95
C TRP A 113 10.43 0.24 -10.32
N ASN A 114 9.44 1.03 -10.69
CA ASN A 114 9.28 2.40 -10.18
C ASN A 114 9.04 2.45 -8.65
N LEU A 115 8.56 1.36 -8.06
CA LEU A 115 8.32 1.24 -6.62
C LEU A 115 9.54 0.73 -5.84
N ILE A 116 10.60 0.25 -6.51
CA ILE A 116 11.78 -0.32 -5.85
C ILE A 116 12.38 0.59 -4.77
N PRO A 117 12.55 1.91 -4.97
CA PRO A 117 13.11 2.75 -3.91
C PRO A 117 12.31 2.69 -2.61
N LYS A 118 10.98 2.74 -2.69
CA LYS A 118 10.08 2.66 -1.53
C LYS A 118 10.06 1.26 -0.93
N ILE A 119 10.06 0.24 -1.77
CA ILE A 119 10.12 -1.16 -1.34
C ILE A 119 11.42 -1.43 -0.58
N LYS A 120 12.57 -0.92 -1.05
CA LYS A 120 13.87 -1.03 -0.35
C LYS A 120 13.84 -0.37 1.02
N GLU A 121 13.27 0.83 1.11
CA GLU A 121 13.14 1.56 2.37
C GLU A 121 12.33 0.73 3.38
N LEU A 122 11.15 0.24 2.95
CA LEU A 122 10.30 -0.60 3.80
C LEU A 122 10.99 -1.92 4.16
N ASP A 123 11.58 -2.66 3.20
CA ASP A 123 12.25 -3.94 3.46
C ASP A 123 13.39 -3.80 4.47
N SER A 124 14.15 -2.69 4.40
CA SER A 124 15.19 -2.36 5.39
C SER A 124 14.61 -2.21 6.81
N ILE A 125 13.48 -1.53 6.94
CA ILE A 125 12.78 -1.36 8.22
C ILE A 125 12.26 -2.70 8.73
N LEU A 126 11.68 -3.51 7.84
CA LEU A 126 11.11 -4.82 8.21
C LEU A 126 12.15 -5.79 8.77
N ARG A 127 13.41 -5.65 8.40
CA ARG A 127 14.53 -6.46 8.90
C ARG A 127 15.06 -6.01 10.27
N SER A 128 14.72 -4.81 10.72
CA SER A 128 15.11 -4.33 12.04
C SER A 128 14.20 -4.85 13.14
N LYS A 129 14.71 -4.92 14.38
CA LYS A 129 13.86 -5.22 15.55
C LYS A 129 12.90 -4.05 15.79
N ARG A 130 11.60 -4.36 15.89
CA ARG A 130 10.52 -3.38 16.15
C ARG A 130 9.38 -4.02 16.94
N LYS A 131 8.62 -3.18 17.63
CA LYS A 131 7.40 -3.58 18.35
C LYS A 131 6.15 -3.39 17.49
N THR A 132 6.17 -2.46 16.55
CA THR A 132 5.05 -2.11 15.67
C THR A 132 4.73 -3.25 14.71
N SER A 133 3.48 -3.67 14.65
CA SER A 133 2.99 -4.62 13.65
C SER A 133 2.71 -3.90 12.34
N ILE A 134 3.34 -4.38 11.25
CA ILE A 134 3.16 -3.80 9.90
C ILE A 134 2.59 -4.88 8.98
N TYR A 135 1.45 -4.58 8.36
CA TYR A 135 0.78 -5.46 7.42
C TYR A 135 0.58 -4.76 6.07
N GLU A 136 0.72 -5.54 5.01
CA GLU A 136 0.36 -5.10 3.67
C GLU A 136 -1.15 -4.91 3.56
N SER A 137 -1.56 -3.82 2.95
CA SER A 137 -2.96 -3.53 2.65
C SER A 137 -3.08 -3.10 1.20
N HIS A 138 -4.18 -3.46 0.57
CA HIS A 138 -4.48 -3.03 -0.80
C HIS A 138 -5.79 -2.25 -0.80
N PRO A 139 -5.80 -0.95 -1.17
CA PRO A 139 -6.98 -0.09 -1.07
C PRO A 139 -8.24 -0.64 -1.75
N GLU A 140 -8.12 -1.25 -2.94
CA GLU A 140 -9.28 -1.83 -3.63
C GLU A 140 -9.91 -3.00 -2.84
N LEU A 141 -9.09 -3.81 -2.13
CA LEU A 141 -9.61 -4.85 -1.25
C LEU A 141 -10.30 -4.24 -0.03
N SER A 142 -9.67 -3.26 0.61
CA SER A 142 -10.26 -2.58 1.77
C SER A 142 -11.60 -1.95 1.42
N PHE A 143 -11.70 -1.25 0.30
CA PHE A 143 -12.96 -0.69 -0.16
C PHE A 143 -13.99 -1.76 -0.54
N GLN A 144 -13.56 -2.87 -1.16
CA GLN A 144 -14.46 -3.99 -1.46
C GLN A 144 -15.07 -4.59 -0.19
N GLU A 145 -14.27 -4.79 0.86
CA GLU A 145 -14.75 -5.31 2.14
C GLU A 145 -15.70 -4.31 2.83
N MET A 146 -15.32 -3.03 2.93
CA MET A 146 -16.19 -1.99 3.50
C MET A 146 -17.52 -1.84 2.75
N ASN A 147 -17.52 -2.07 1.45
CA ASN A 147 -18.73 -1.97 0.60
C ASN A 147 -19.58 -3.24 0.60
N GLY A 148 -19.11 -4.35 1.17
CA GLY A 148 -19.74 -5.66 1.07
C GLY A 148 -19.78 -6.23 -0.36
N GLY A 149 -18.93 -5.72 -1.28
CA GLY A 149 -18.88 -6.15 -2.66
C GLY A 149 -18.01 -5.25 -3.55
N SER A 150 -17.93 -5.60 -4.85
CA SER A 150 -17.08 -4.86 -5.78
C SER A 150 -17.58 -3.44 -6.04
N LEU A 151 -16.63 -2.50 -6.20
CA LEU A 151 -16.94 -1.13 -6.59
C LEU A 151 -17.30 -1.05 -8.08
N GLY A 152 -18.24 -0.15 -8.39
CA GLY A 152 -18.74 0.07 -9.76
C GLY A 152 -17.75 0.84 -10.62
N PHE A 153 -17.14 1.90 -10.08
CA PHE A 153 -16.37 2.89 -10.84
C PHE A 153 -14.87 2.86 -10.53
N LYS A 154 -14.04 3.35 -11.47
CA LYS A 154 -12.58 3.49 -11.27
C LYS A 154 -12.29 4.62 -10.29
N LYS A 155 -11.21 4.50 -9.50
CA LYS A 155 -10.83 5.49 -8.49
C LYS A 155 -10.59 6.91 -9.01
N LYS A 156 -10.29 7.07 -10.30
CA LYS A 156 -10.05 8.37 -10.95
C LYS A 156 -11.30 9.02 -11.55
N ASP A 157 -12.39 8.26 -11.68
CA ASP A 157 -13.64 8.78 -12.23
C ASP A 157 -14.38 9.57 -11.14
N LYS A 158 -15.13 10.60 -11.53
CA LYS A 158 -15.92 11.41 -10.57
C LYS A 158 -16.88 10.53 -9.74
N GLU A 159 -17.53 9.58 -10.41
CA GLU A 159 -18.43 8.59 -9.78
C GLU A 159 -17.65 7.67 -8.84
N GLY A 160 -16.42 7.30 -9.19
CA GLY A 160 -15.57 6.47 -8.36
C GLY A 160 -15.06 7.18 -7.09
N ILE A 161 -14.84 8.48 -7.17
CA ILE A 161 -14.54 9.31 -5.99
C ILE A 161 -15.77 9.39 -5.09
N LYS A 162 -16.95 9.71 -5.65
CA LYS A 162 -18.22 9.76 -4.89
C LYS A 162 -18.55 8.44 -4.22
N GLU A 163 -18.37 7.32 -4.94
CA GLU A 163 -18.61 5.97 -4.41
C GLU A 163 -17.72 5.71 -3.18
N ARG A 164 -16.42 5.99 -3.27
CA ARG A 164 -15.47 5.80 -2.16
C ARG A 164 -15.73 6.75 -0.99
N THR A 165 -16.05 8.01 -1.28
CA THR A 165 -16.46 8.98 -0.25
C THR A 165 -17.66 8.45 0.54
N LYS A 166 -18.71 7.98 -0.16
CA LYS A 166 -19.90 7.41 0.49
C LYS A 166 -19.55 6.19 1.35
N ILE A 167 -18.68 5.31 0.87
CA ILE A 167 -18.24 4.13 1.63
C ILE A 167 -17.51 4.58 2.91
N LEU A 168 -16.60 5.55 2.82
CA LEU A 168 -15.90 6.08 4.00
C LEU A 168 -16.87 6.69 5.01
N LEU A 169 -17.82 7.50 4.55
CA LEU A 169 -18.85 8.11 5.43
C LEU A 169 -19.70 7.05 6.14
N ASN A 170 -20.08 6.00 5.43
CA ASN A 170 -20.85 4.90 6.00
C ASN A 170 -20.05 4.04 7.00
N ASN A 171 -18.70 4.18 7.00
CA ASN A 171 -17.79 3.51 7.92
C ASN A 171 -17.17 4.50 8.94
N ASP A 172 -17.97 5.50 9.38
CA ASP A 172 -17.66 6.44 10.46
C ASP A 172 -16.48 7.41 10.22
N PHE A 173 -15.98 7.54 8.98
CA PHE A 173 -15.04 8.61 8.67
C PHE A 173 -15.73 9.98 8.65
N LYS A 174 -15.06 11.01 9.19
CA LYS A 174 -15.63 12.38 9.22
C LYS A 174 -15.64 13.01 7.83
N ALA A 175 -16.75 13.63 7.45
CA ALA A 175 -16.87 14.37 6.18
C ALA A 175 -15.79 15.45 6.05
N SER A 176 -15.55 16.25 7.11
CA SER A 176 -14.54 17.31 7.12
C SER A 176 -13.13 16.80 6.78
N PHE A 177 -12.78 15.59 7.25
CA PHE A 177 -11.51 14.96 6.95
C PHE A 177 -11.42 14.56 5.47
N ILE A 178 -12.51 14.01 4.92
CA ILE A 178 -12.57 13.58 3.50
C ILE A 178 -12.52 14.81 2.58
N ASP A 179 -13.27 15.86 2.89
CA ASP A 179 -13.35 17.10 2.09
C ASP A 179 -12.00 17.82 2.03
N GLU A 180 -11.25 17.82 3.12
CA GLU A 180 -9.90 18.39 3.16
C GLU A 180 -8.96 17.71 2.15
N PHE A 181 -9.14 16.42 1.91
CA PHE A 181 -8.36 15.65 0.95
C PHE A 181 -8.81 15.82 -0.50
N VAL A 182 -10.12 15.76 -0.74
CA VAL A 182 -10.70 15.80 -2.09
C VAL A 182 -10.50 17.18 -2.71
N ASN A 183 -10.51 18.26 -1.91
CA ASN A 183 -10.41 19.64 -2.40
C ASN A 183 -8.95 20.13 -2.53
N LYS A 184 -7.94 19.40 -2.03
CA LYS A 184 -6.50 19.76 -2.13
C LYS A 184 -5.78 19.11 -3.32
N ASN A 185 -6.45 18.27 -4.11
CA ASN A 185 -5.94 17.58 -5.28
C ASN A 185 -6.84 17.80 -6.49
#